data_c7eb4c1307fa9c5fd12113820e1c51ce
#
_entry.id   c7eb4c1307fa9c5fd12113820e1c51ce
#
_cell.length_a   1.000
_cell.length_b   1.000
_cell.length_c   1.000
_cell.angle_alpha   90.00
_cell.angle_beta   90.00
_cell.angle_gamma   90.00
#
_symmetry.space_group_name_H-M   'P 1'
#
loop_
_entity.id
_entity.type
_entity.pdbx_description
1 polymer ?
#
loop_
_entity_poly.entity_id
_entity_poly.type
_entity_poly.pdbx_seq_one_letter_code
_entity_poly.pdbx_strand_id
1 'polypeptide(L)'
;MPSPIHAKVVIVGSGPAGYTAAIYAARAMLEPILIQGTQPGGQLTITTDVENYPGFADVIQGPWLMEQMEKQAAHVGTRIVTDLVTKLDASRRPFRLTCDSGDIYLAETVILATGAQARWLGLPSEEKFKGFGVSACATCDGFFYRGKEVVVVGGGNTAVEEAMFLTNFASQVTIVHRRDHFRAERILQERLFKNPKIKVVWDSAIDEILGSENPAKVTHVRLKNVKTGALTKLPADGVFIAIGHAPATDLVQSQVKLKPSGYVEVAPNSTATSVPGLFAAGDVADEVYRQAVTAAGLGCMAALEAERFLALRASERAAAE
;
A
#
# COMPACT_ATOMS: atom_id res chain seq x y z
N MET A 1 -30.33 -19.58 0.95
CA MET A 1 -29.02 -18.98 0.68
C MET A 1 -28.99 -18.60 -0.79
N PRO A 2 -28.48 -17.44 -1.18
CA PRO A 2 -28.35 -17.12 -2.61
C PRO A 2 -27.47 -18.16 -3.32
N SER A 3 -27.78 -18.41 -4.59
CA SER A 3 -26.95 -19.32 -5.41
C SER A 3 -25.57 -18.71 -5.62
N PRO A 4 -24.48 -19.50 -5.55
CA PRO A 4 -23.14 -19.00 -5.81
C PRO A 4 -23.01 -18.36 -7.19
N ILE A 5 -22.27 -17.26 -7.26
CA ILE A 5 -21.97 -16.55 -8.50
C ILE A 5 -20.67 -17.11 -9.08
N HIS A 6 -20.74 -17.65 -10.29
CA HIS A 6 -19.54 -18.16 -11.00
C HIS A 6 -18.84 -17.03 -11.75
N ALA A 7 -17.49 -17.02 -11.69
CA ALA A 7 -16.66 -16.04 -12.37
C ALA A 7 -15.37 -16.67 -12.90
N LYS A 8 -14.91 -16.21 -14.07
CA LYS A 8 -13.58 -16.57 -14.59
C LYS A 8 -12.48 -15.95 -13.72
N VAL A 9 -12.66 -14.69 -13.36
CA VAL A 9 -11.71 -13.90 -12.57
C VAL A 9 -12.45 -13.12 -11.49
N VAL A 10 -12.03 -13.28 -10.24
CA VAL A 10 -12.42 -12.39 -9.14
C VAL A 10 -11.19 -11.60 -8.67
N ILE A 11 -11.33 -10.28 -8.57
CA ILE A 11 -10.30 -9.36 -8.10
C ILE A 11 -10.72 -8.86 -6.73
N VAL A 12 -9.84 -8.98 -5.74
CA VAL A 12 -10.09 -8.58 -4.35
C VAL A 12 -9.28 -7.34 -4.03
N GLY A 13 -9.96 -6.21 -3.88
CA GLY A 13 -9.37 -4.89 -3.63
C GLY A 13 -9.41 -3.98 -4.85
N SER A 14 -9.57 -2.69 -4.60
CA SER A 14 -9.86 -1.65 -5.60
C SER A 14 -8.81 -0.51 -5.63
N GLY A 15 -7.60 -0.75 -5.12
CA GLY A 15 -6.48 0.16 -5.34
C GLY A 15 -6.01 0.18 -6.81
N PRO A 16 -4.94 0.90 -7.15
CA PRO A 16 -4.40 0.98 -8.51
C PRO A 16 -4.13 -0.40 -9.13
N ALA A 17 -3.66 -1.37 -8.34
CA ALA A 17 -3.47 -2.75 -8.80
C ALA A 17 -4.80 -3.41 -9.19
N GLY A 18 -5.83 -3.29 -8.34
CA GLY A 18 -7.13 -3.93 -8.56
C GLY A 18 -7.86 -3.36 -9.78
N TYR A 19 -7.98 -2.03 -9.89
CA TYR A 19 -8.62 -1.42 -11.05
C TYR A 19 -7.84 -1.69 -12.34
N THR A 20 -6.50 -1.66 -12.31
CA THR A 20 -5.71 -1.99 -13.51
C THR A 20 -5.92 -3.46 -13.91
N ALA A 21 -5.88 -4.38 -12.96
CA ALA A 21 -6.17 -5.78 -13.24
C ALA A 21 -7.58 -5.97 -13.85
N ALA A 22 -8.57 -5.25 -13.32
CA ALA A 22 -9.95 -5.28 -13.82
C ALA A 22 -10.04 -4.78 -15.26
N ILE A 23 -9.39 -3.66 -15.58
CA ILE A 23 -9.35 -3.11 -16.93
C ILE A 23 -8.75 -4.11 -17.92
N TYR A 24 -7.60 -4.70 -17.61
CA TYR A 24 -6.93 -5.64 -18.50
C TYR A 24 -7.70 -6.96 -18.64
N ALA A 25 -8.25 -7.50 -17.56
CA ALA A 25 -9.05 -8.71 -17.59
C ALA A 25 -10.37 -8.52 -18.39
N ALA A 26 -11.03 -7.36 -18.23
CA ALA A 26 -12.23 -7.03 -19.00
C ALA A 26 -11.92 -6.91 -20.50
N ARG A 27 -10.82 -6.25 -20.86
CA ARG A 27 -10.36 -6.14 -22.26
C ARG A 27 -9.96 -7.49 -22.87
N ALA A 28 -9.57 -8.47 -22.04
CA ALA A 28 -9.34 -9.86 -22.44
C ALA A 28 -10.62 -10.70 -22.46
N MET A 29 -11.81 -10.09 -22.35
CA MET A 29 -13.13 -10.75 -22.36
C MET A 29 -13.29 -11.81 -21.26
N LEU A 30 -12.67 -11.58 -20.10
CA LEU A 30 -12.74 -12.49 -18.96
C LEU A 30 -13.91 -12.18 -18.01
N GLU A 31 -14.67 -11.12 -18.26
CA GLU A 31 -15.84 -10.72 -17.47
C GLU A 31 -15.52 -10.65 -15.95
N PRO A 32 -14.51 -9.84 -15.56
CA PRO A 32 -14.03 -9.84 -14.19
C PRO A 32 -15.04 -9.26 -13.22
N ILE A 33 -15.07 -9.82 -12.01
CA ILE A 33 -15.77 -9.24 -10.86
C ILE A 33 -14.72 -8.65 -9.93
N LEU A 34 -14.82 -7.35 -9.65
CA LEU A 34 -13.97 -6.67 -8.70
C LEU A 34 -14.76 -6.39 -7.42
N ILE A 35 -14.27 -6.91 -6.27
CA ILE A 35 -14.85 -6.67 -4.95
C ILE A 35 -13.98 -5.61 -4.25
N GLN A 36 -14.57 -4.43 -4.01
CA GLN A 36 -13.83 -3.21 -3.65
C GLN A 36 -13.22 -3.24 -2.24
N GLY A 37 -13.82 -3.94 -1.28
CA GLY A 37 -13.46 -3.86 0.13
C GLY A 37 -14.12 -2.67 0.84
N THR A 38 -13.65 -2.36 2.04
CA THR A 38 -14.21 -1.30 2.90
C THR A 38 -13.74 0.10 2.52
N GLN A 39 -12.66 0.21 1.74
CA GLN A 39 -12.09 1.48 1.29
C GLN A 39 -11.92 1.48 -0.23
N PRO A 40 -13.00 1.76 -1.01
CA PRO A 40 -12.91 1.87 -2.47
C PRO A 40 -11.83 2.85 -2.90
N GLY A 41 -10.95 2.43 -3.84
CA GLY A 41 -9.81 3.22 -4.28
C GLY A 41 -8.54 3.06 -3.45
N GLY A 42 -8.61 2.44 -2.27
CA GLY A 42 -7.46 2.13 -1.42
C GLY A 42 -6.71 3.35 -0.89
N GLN A 43 -5.41 3.24 -0.70
CA GLN A 43 -4.58 4.26 -0.02
C GLN A 43 -4.55 5.62 -0.72
N LEU A 44 -4.74 5.69 -2.02
CA LEU A 44 -4.78 6.97 -2.74
C LEU A 44 -6.00 7.83 -2.40
N THR A 45 -7.06 7.26 -1.85
CA THR A 45 -8.25 8.04 -1.44
C THR A 45 -8.04 8.87 -0.18
N ILE A 46 -6.99 8.59 0.58
CA ILE A 46 -6.57 9.37 1.77
C ILE A 46 -5.34 10.24 1.48
N THR A 47 -4.87 10.27 0.24
CA THR A 47 -3.80 11.13 -0.26
C THR A 47 -4.41 12.37 -0.90
N THR A 48 -3.74 13.51 -0.77
CA THR A 48 -4.16 14.78 -1.41
C THR A 48 -3.55 14.88 -2.82
N ASP A 49 -2.45 15.59 -2.95
CA ASP A 49 -1.79 15.86 -4.21
C ASP A 49 -0.97 14.66 -4.69
N VAL A 50 -1.10 14.34 -5.98
CA VAL A 50 -0.35 13.28 -6.67
C VAL A 50 0.34 13.89 -7.89
N GLU A 51 1.67 13.89 -7.87
CA GLU A 51 2.52 14.44 -8.94
C GLU A 51 3.38 13.36 -9.63
N ASN A 52 3.36 12.14 -9.08
CA ASN A 52 4.26 11.05 -9.50
C ASN A 52 3.52 9.88 -10.20
N TYR A 53 2.26 10.06 -10.60
CA TYR A 53 1.56 9.10 -11.45
C TYR A 53 1.64 9.57 -12.91
N PRO A 54 2.33 8.82 -13.81
CA PRO A 54 2.54 9.27 -15.20
C PRO A 54 1.24 9.44 -15.99
N GLY A 55 1.20 10.41 -16.87
CA GLY A 55 0.07 10.68 -17.75
C GLY A 55 -0.63 12.01 -17.47
N PHE A 56 -0.26 12.70 -16.39
CA PHE A 56 -0.82 14.00 -16.00
C PHE A 56 0.30 15.04 -15.91
N ALA A 57 0.15 16.16 -16.62
CA ALA A 57 1.11 17.25 -16.58
C ALA A 57 0.95 18.12 -15.33
N ASP A 58 -0.28 18.26 -14.86
CA ASP A 58 -0.62 19.03 -13.67
C ASP A 58 -0.81 18.11 -12.45
N VAL A 59 -0.75 18.71 -11.27
CA VAL A 59 -1.07 18.04 -10.00
C VAL A 59 -2.50 17.54 -10.02
N ILE A 60 -2.70 16.28 -9.67
CA ILE A 60 -4.03 15.69 -9.54
C ILE A 60 -4.29 15.26 -8.09
N GLN A 61 -5.55 15.08 -7.74
CA GLN A 61 -5.93 14.58 -6.42
C GLN A 61 -6.03 13.05 -6.42
N GLY A 62 -5.52 12.42 -5.38
CA GLY A 62 -5.56 10.95 -5.23
C GLY A 62 -7.00 10.38 -5.34
N PRO A 63 -8.00 10.91 -4.64
CA PRO A 63 -9.39 10.47 -4.78
C PRO A 63 -9.93 10.60 -6.20
N TRP A 64 -9.61 11.69 -6.89
CA TRP A 64 -10.01 11.90 -8.28
C TRP A 64 -9.39 10.86 -9.22
N LEU A 65 -8.09 10.56 -9.06
CA LEU A 65 -7.42 9.52 -9.86
C LEU A 65 -8.13 8.16 -9.69
N MET A 66 -8.46 7.80 -8.45
CA MET A 66 -9.11 6.53 -8.17
C MET A 66 -10.53 6.47 -8.74
N GLU A 67 -11.26 7.57 -8.72
CA GLU A 67 -12.56 7.68 -9.38
C GLU A 67 -12.46 7.49 -10.91
N GLN A 68 -11.41 8.08 -11.55
CA GLN A 68 -11.18 7.87 -12.98
C GLN A 68 -10.85 6.40 -13.31
N MET A 69 -10.03 5.74 -12.48
CA MET A 69 -9.69 4.32 -12.66
C MET A 69 -10.92 3.41 -12.47
N GLU A 70 -11.78 3.71 -11.51
CA GLU A 70 -13.06 3.00 -11.30
C GLU A 70 -13.98 3.13 -12.52
N LYS A 71 -14.20 4.38 -12.98
CA LYS A 71 -15.00 4.65 -14.19
C LYS A 71 -14.45 3.94 -15.42
N GLN A 72 -13.12 3.92 -15.58
CA GLN A 72 -12.47 3.21 -16.66
C GLN A 72 -12.73 1.70 -16.58
N ALA A 73 -12.57 1.09 -15.40
CA ALA A 73 -12.84 -0.33 -15.19
C ALA A 73 -14.29 -0.70 -15.49
N ALA A 74 -15.25 0.13 -15.02
CA ALA A 74 -16.67 -0.05 -15.32
C ALA A 74 -16.98 0.10 -16.83
N HIS A 75 -16.38 1.12 -17.47
CA HIS A 75 -16.58 1.39 -18.89
C HIS A 75 -16.17 0.22 -19.80
N VAL A 76 -15.11 -0.50 -19.45
CA VAL A 76 -14.63 -1.65 -20.23
C VAL A 76 -15.34 -2.96 -19.86
N GLY A 77 -16.34 -2.94 -18.95
CA GLY A 77 -17.19 -4.08 -18.65
C GLY A 77 -16.84 -4.86 -17.38
N THR A 78 -16.06 -4.29 -16.45
CA THR A 78 -15.86 -4.89 -15.13
C THR A 78 -17.13 -4.77 -14.29
N ARG A 79 -17.58 -5.88 -13.69
CA ARG A 79 -18.60 -5.85 -12.63
C ARG A 79 -17.94 -5.43 -11.31
N ILE A 80 -18.23 -4.23 -10.85
CA ILE A 80 -17.73 -3.69 -9.57
C ILE A 80 -18.76 -3.97 -8.47
N VAL A 81 -18.31 -4.50 -7.34
CA VAL A 81 -19.14 -4.87 -6.20
C VAL A 81 -18.61 -4.21 -4.95
N THR A 82 -19.46 -3.42 -4.29
CA THR A 82 -19.16 -2.82 -2.99
C THR A 82 -19.48 -3.81 -1.89
N ASP A 83 -18.49 -4.62 -1.53
CA ASP A 83 -18.59 -5.66 -0.51
C ASP A 83 -17.18 -5.99 0.02
N LEU A 84 -17.10 -6.75 1.10
CA LEU A 84 -15.86 -7.20 1.72
C LEU A 84 -15.74 -8.72 1.63
N VAL A 85 -14.66 -9.22 1.02
CA VAL A 85 -14.33 -10.64 1.11
C VAL A 85 -13.83 -10.96 2.52
N THR A 86 -14.58 -11.78 3.25
CA THR A 86 -14.26 -12.18 4.63
C THR A 86 -13.54 -13.53 4.69
N LYS A 87 -13.70 -14.36 3.65
CA LYS A 87 -13.04 -15.67 3.57
C LYS A 87 -12.74 -16.05 2.13
N LEU A 88 -11.54 -16.56 1.91
CA LEU A 88 -11.13 -17.24 0.68
C LEU A 88 -10.77 -18.69 1.02
N ASP A 89 -11.30 -19.65 0.25
CA ASP A 89 -10.87 -21.05 0.24
C ASP A 89 -10.20 -21.33 -1.11
N ALA A 90 -8.87 -21.44 -1.08
CA ALA A 90 -8.05 -21.73 -2.24
C ALA A 90 -7.57 -23.18 -2.29
N SER A 91 -8.09 -24.08 -1.43
CA SER A 91 -7.71 -25.49 -1.35
C SER A 91 -8.18 -26.31 -2.55
N ARG A 92 -9.19 -25.85 -3.26
CA ARG A 92 -9.80 -26.50 -4.44
C ARG A 92 -10.33 -25.48 -5.45
N ARG A 93 -10.59 -25.94 -6.67
CA ARG A 93 -11.17 -25.12 -7.73
C ARG A 93 -12.58 -25.57 -8.11
N PRO A 94 -13.45 -24.62 -8.46
CA PRO A 94 -13.25 -23.17 -8.40
C PRO A 94 -12.97 -22.67 -6.98
N PHE A 95 -12.16 -21.62 -6.84
CA PHE A 95 -11.90 -20.97 -5.54
C PHE A 95 -13.18 -20.40 -4.98
N ARG A 96 -13.39 -20.50 -3.68
CA ARG A 96 -14.60 -20.01 -3.02
C ARG A 96 -14.29 -18.75 -2.22
N LEU A 97 -14.92 -17.64 -2.58
CA LEU A 97 -14.88 -16.39 -1.82
C LEU A 97 -16.24 -16.20 -1.14
N THR A 98 -16.23 -15.86 0.12
CA THR A 98 -17.41 -15.50 0.90
C THR A 98 -17.30 -14.05 1.29
N CYS A 99 -18.34 -13.27 1.04
CA CYS A 99 -18.42 -11.85 1.36
C CYS A 99 -19.20 -11.60 2.66
N ASP A 100 -19.06 -10.39 3.19
CA ASP A 100 -19.73 -9.95 4.43
C ASP A 100 -21.27 -9.91 4.25
N SER A 101 -21.74 -9.55 3.07
CA SER A 101 -23.18 -9.66 2.69
C SER A 101 -23.74 -11.07 2.75
N GLY A 102 -22.88 -12.10 2.79
CA GLY A 102 -23.22 -13.50 2.65
C GLY A 102 -23.18 -14.01 1.21
N ASP A 103 -22.88 -13.18 0.23
CA ASP A 103 -22.69 -13.59 -1.15
C ASP A 103 -21.48 -14.50 -1.30
N ILE A 104 -21.60 -15.46 -2.23
CA ILE A 104 -20.55 -16.45 -2.49
C ILE A 104 -20.16 -16.38 -3.96
N TYR A 105 -18.87 -16.26 -4.20
CA TYR A 105 -18.28 -16.30 -5.54
C TYR A 105 -17.47 -17.57 -5.70
N LEU A 106 -17.64 -18.23 -6.86
CA LEU A 106 -16.84 -19.39 -7.29
C LEU A 106 -15.98 -18.95 -8.47
N ALA A 107 -14.68 -18.76 -8.24
CA ALA A 107 -13.74 -18.18 -9.19
C ALA A 107 -12.77 -19.23 -9.75
N GLU A 108 -12.58 -19.25 -11.07
CA GLU A 108 -11.52 -20.08 -11.69
C GLU A 108 -10.13 -19.51 -11.40
N THR A 109 -10.00 -18.17 -11.30
CA THR A 109 -8.78 -17.46 -10.88
C THR A 109 -9.13 -16.32 -9.92
N VAL A 110 -8.19 -15.99 -9.04
CA VAL A 110 -8.31 -14.85 -8.11
C VAL A 110 -7.06 -13.98 -8.20
N ILE A 111 -7.25 -12.66 -8.23
CA ILE A 111 -6.18 -11.67 -8.11
C ILE A 111 -6.35 -10.95 -6.77
N LEU A 112 -5.39 -11.14 -5.88
CA LEU A 112 -5.29 -10.40 -4.62
C LEU A 112 -4.66 -9.03 -4.89
N ALA A 113 -5.43 -7.98 -4.66
CA ALA A 113 -5.00 -6.59 -4.77
C ALA A 113 -5.34 -5.81 -3.49
N THR A 114 -5.26 -6.51 -2.34
CA THR A 114 -5.68 -6.03 -1.03
C THR A 114 -4.76 -4.96 -0.43
N GLY A 115 -3.57 -4.78 -1.03
CA GLY A 115 -2.64 -3.72 -0.67
C GLY A 115 -1.91 -3.93 0.66
N ALA A 116 -1.34 -2.85 1.17
CA ALA A 116 -0.71 -2.77 2.49
C ALA A 116 -1.08 -1.44 3.13
N GLN A 117 -1.10 -1.41 4.46
CA GLN A 117 -1.35 -0.20 5.21
C GLN A 117 -0.09 0.26 5.93
N ALA A 118 0.19 1.54 5.91
CA ALA A 118 1.21 2.12 6.76
C ALA A 118 0.88 1.85 8.23
N ARG A 119 1.90 1.55 9.01
CA ARG A 119 1.74 1.49 10.47
C ARG A 119 1.83 2.89 11.02
N TRP A 120 0.91 3.20 11.90
CA TRP A 120 0.80 4.49 12.55
C TRP A 120 1.17 4.40 14.03
N LEU A 121 1.43 5.53 14.66
CA LEU A 121 1.73 5.60 16.10
C LEU A 121 0.47 5.42 16.94
N GLY A 122 -0.70 5.68 16.38
CA GLY A 122 -1.99 5.62 17.06
C GLY A 122 -2.28 6.84 17.95
N LEU A 123 -1.66 7.96 17.67
CA LEU A 123 -1.88 9.20 18.40
C LEU A 123 -3.07 9.98 17.82
N PRO A 124 -3.98 10.53 18.64
CA PRO A 124 -5.06 11.39 18.15
C PRO A 124 -4.56 12.60 17.35
N SER A 125 -3.39 13.15 17.74
CA SER A 125 -2.75 14.25 17.01
C SER A 125 -2.18 13.82 15.66
N GLU A 126 -1.73 12.58 15.52
CA GLU A 126 -1.31 12.00 14.24
C GLU A 126 -2.49 11.97 13.26
N GLU A 127 -3.64 11.43 13.69
CA GLU A 127 -4.86 11.36 12.86
C GLU A 127 -5.33 12.72 12.40
N LYS A 128 -5.27 13.73 13.28
CA LYS A 128 -5.66 15.10 13.01
C LYS A 128 -4.87 15.76 11.87
N PHE A 129 -3.58 15.42 11.73
CA PHE A 129 -2.67 16.05 10.77
C PHE A 129 -2.28 15.15 9.60
N LYS A 130 -2.89 13.97 9.43
CA LYS A 130 -2.70 13.14 8.23
C LYS A 130 -3.07 13.93 6.97
N GLY A 131 -2.16 13.98 5.99
CA GLY A 131 -2.30 14.78 4.78
C GLY A 131 -2.09 16.29 4.97
N PHE A 132 -1.97 16.77 6.22
CA PHE A 132 -1.73 18.18 6.55
C PHE A 132 -0.43 18.40 7.33
N GLY A 133 0.56 17.59 7.02
CA GLY A 133 1.88 17.62 7.66
C GLY A 133 2.32 16.29 8.25
N VAL A 134 1.46 15.29 8.31
CA VAL A 134 1.80 13.90 8.69
C VAL A 134 1.66 12.98 7.49
N SER A 135 2.74 12.28 7.15
CA SER A 135 2.84 11.37 6.02
C SER A 135 3.49 10.04 6.45
N ALA A 136 3.30 8.98 5.65
CA ALA A 136 4.00 7.71 5.78
C ALA A 136 4.76 7.34 4.49
N CYS A 137 5.01 8.32 3.60
CA CYS A 137 5.68 8.11 2.33
C CYS A 137 6.56 9.32 1.95
N ALA A 138 7.84 9.25 2.20
CA ALA A 138 8.78 10.31 1.82
C ALA A 138 8.87 10.51 0.31
N THR A 139 8.79 9.43 -0.47
CA THR A 139 8.83 9.47 -1.94
C THR A 139 7.61 10.17 -2.53
N CYS A 140 6.45 10.07 -1.85
CA CYS A 140 5.22 10.73 -2.28
C CYS A 140 5.23 12.23 -1.96
N ASP A 141 5.56 12.56 -0.70
CA ASP A 141 5.27 13.88 -0.14
C ASP A 141 6.53 14.75 0.12
N GLY A 142 7.72 14.17 -0.02
CA GLY A 142 8.98 14.85 0.31
C GLY A 142 9.20 16.17 -0.44
N PHE A 143 8.73 16.25 -1.68
CA PHE A 143 8.82 17.45 -2.51
C PHE A 143 8.14 18.68 -1.88
N PHE A 144 7.02 18.52 -1.18
CA PHE A 144 6.28 19.61 -0.53
C PHE A 144 7.01 20.21 0.67
N TYR A 145 8.09 19.57 1.10
CA TYR A 145 8.90 20.02 2.26
C TYR A 145 10.24 20.67 1.85
N ARG A 146 10.31 21.23 0.65
CA ARG A 146 11.50 21.94 0.17
C ARG A 146 11.81 23.14 1.07
N GLY A 147 13.03 23.17 1.61
CA GLY A 147 13.53 24.21 2.51
C GLY A 147 12.94 24.19 3.92
N LYS A 148 12.17 23.15 4.29
CA LYS A 148 11.48 23.02 5.58
C LYS A 148 12.24 22.07 6.52
N GLU A 149 11.86 22.07 7.79
CA GLU A 149 12.35 21.14 8.80
C GLU A 149 11.36 19.98 8.96
N VAL A 150 11.86 18.75 8.86
CA VAL A 150 11.00 17.55 8.94
C VAL A 150 11.51 16.57 9.98
N VAL A 151 10.60 15.82 10.55
CA VAL A 151 10.85 14.73 11.48
C VAL A 151 10.54 13.40 10.82
N VAL A 152 11.44 12.41 10.96
CA VAL A 152 11.19 11.02 10.55
C VAL A 152 11.13 10.17 11.80
N VAL A 153 10.11 9.36 11.94
CA VAL A 153 9.92 8.47 13.09
C VAL A 153 10.19 7.04 12.67
N GLY A 154 11.23 6.43 13.25
CA GLY A 154 11.57 5.05 12.93
C GLY A 154 13.03 4.71 13.23
N GLY A 155 13.49 3.52 12.80
CA GLY A 155 14.86 3.09 13.06
C GLY A 155 15.24 1.80 12.32
N GLY A 156 14.45 1.38 11.33
CA GLY A 156 14.78 0.35 10.35
C GLY A 156 15.31 0.95 9.04
N ASN A 157 15.59 0.11 8.04
CA ASN A 157 16.06 0.53 6.72
C ASN A 157 15.18 1.63 6.14
N THR A 158 13.86 1.43 6.11
CA THR A 158 12.90 2.41 5.58
C THR A 158 13.07 3.79 6.19
N ALA A 159 13.19 3.89 7.53
CA ALA A 159 13.33 5.19 8.18
C ALA A 159 14.64 5.89 7.81
N VAL A 160 15.73 5.15 7.68
CA VAL A 160 17.03 5.68 7.29
C VAL A 160 17.03 6.12 5.83
N GLU A 161 16.46 5.31 4.95
CA GLU A 161 16.34 5.60 3.51
C GLU A 161 15.44 6.81 3.26
N GLU A 162 14.26 6.87 3.90
CA GLU A 162 13.36 8.01 3.79
C GLU A 162 13.99 9.30 4.33
N ALA A 163 14.72 9.22 5.46
CA ALA A 163 15.42 10.38 5.98
C ALA A 163 16.50 10.89 5.03
N MET A 164 17.28 9.99 4.43
CA MET A 164 18.26 10.37 3.41
C MET A 164 17.60 10.97 2.17
N PHE A 165 16.51 10.38 1.70
CA PHE A 165 15.75 10.89 0.57
C PHE A 165 15.23 12.30 0.81
N LEU A 166 14.66 12.56 1.99
CA LEU A 166 14.14 13.86 2.38
C LEU A 166 15.22 14.97 2.42
N THR A 167 16.49 14.62 2.60
CA THR A 167 17.57 15.64 2.54
C THR A 167 17.76 16.29 1.18
N ASN A 168 17.18 15.69 0.11
CA ASN A 168 17.16 16.33 -1.21
C ASN A 168 16.27 17.58 -1.23
N PHE A 169 15.30 17.67 -0.33
CA PHE A 169 14.30 18.74 -0.28
C PHE A 169 14.42 19.55 1.00
N ALA A 170 14.37 18.90 2.14
CA ALA A 170 14.35 19.54 3.44
C ALA A 170 15.66 20.29 3.76
N SER A 171 15.55 21.36 4.54
CA SER A 171 16.70 22.06 5.12
C SER A 171 17.35 21.26 6.25
N GLN A 172 16.51 20.56 7.04
CA GLN A 172 16.93 19.71 8.16
C GLN A 172 15.99 18.53 8.29
N VAL A 173 16.55 17.33 8.48
CA VAL A 173 15.80 16.11 8.81
C VAL A 173 16.19 15.64 10.21
N THR A 174 15.23 15.46 11.10
CA THR A 174 15.47 14.90 12.43
C THR A 174 14.86 13.52 12.54
N ILE A 175 15.69 12.49 12.71
CA ILE A 175 15.17 11.14 13.00
C ILE A 175 14.92 11.00 14.49
N VAL A 176 13.71 10.60 14.85
CA VAL A 176 13.34 10.26 16.23
C VAL A 176 13.25 8.75 16.37
N HIS A 177 14.07 8.18 17.24
CA HIS A 177 14.08 6.76 17.49
C HIS A 177 14.00 6.43 18.97
N ARG A 178 13.12 5.45 19.33
CA ARG A 178 12.84 5.04 20.72
C ARG A 178 13.94 4.23 21.38
N ARG A 179 15.01 3.87 20.68
CA ARG A 179 16.19 3.15 21.17
C ARG A 179 17.44 4.00 20.99
N ASP A 180 18.55 3.53 21.51
CA ASP A 180 19.87 4.14 21.40
C ASP A 180 20.68 3.67 20.18
N HIS A 181 20.09 2.83 19.33
CA HIS A 181 20.70 2.32 18.09
C HIS A 181 19.65 2.00 17.04
N PHE A 182 20.02 2.11 15.77
CA PHE A 182 19.20 1.68 14.65
C PHE A 182 19.25 0.17 14.42
N ARG A 183 18.20 -0.37 13.83
CA ARG A 183 18.15 -1.74 13.29
C ARG A 183 18.45 -1.79 11.80
N ALA A 184 18.63 -0.63 11.17
CA ALA A 184 19.01 -0.50 9.77
C ALA A 184 20.38 -1.12 9.50
N GLU A 185 20.65 -1.45 8.25
CA GLU A 185 21.94 -1.97 7.81
C GLU A 185 23.07 -0.97 8.08
N ARG A 186 24.27 -1.47 8.43
CA ARG A 186 25.41 -0.62 8.81
C ARG A 186 25.78 0.39 7.73
N ILE A 187 25.77 -0.02 6.47
CA ILE A 187 26.10 0.87 5.34
C ILE A 187 25.13 2.06 5.22
N LEU A 188 23.84 1.84 5.49
CA LEU A 188 22.84 2.89 5.51
C LEU A 188 23.05 3.85 6.68
N GLN A 189 23.37 3.31 7.87
CA GLN A 189 23.69 4.11 9.06
C GLN A 189 24.93 4.98 8.83
N GLU A 190 25.99 4.43 8.22
CA GLU A 190 27.22 5.19 7.92
C GLU A 190 26.95 6.37 6.98
N ARG A 191 26.11 6.16 5.96
CA ARG A 191 25.71 7.23 5.03
C ARG A 191 24.89 8.30 5.74
N LEU A 192 23.94 7.88 6.58
CA LEU A 192 23.10 8.77 7.37
C LEU A 192 23.92 9.66 8.28
N PHE A 193 24.86 9.09 9.08
CA PHE A 193 25.68 9.87 10.02
C PHE A 193 26.66 10.82 9.35
N LYS A 194 27.01 10.60 8.08
CA LYS A 194 27.82 11.53 7.26
C LYS A 194 27.03 12.68 6.68
N ASN A 195 25.70 12.62 6.71
CA ASN A 195 24.86 13.66 6.10
C ASN A 195 24.64 14.83 7.07
N PRO A 196 25.15 16.05 6.75
CA PRO A 196 25.09 17.20 7.66
C PRO A 196 23.66 17.73 7.89
N LYS A 197 22.72 17.35 7.03
CA LYS A 197 21.31 17.73 7.19
C LYS A 197 20.53 16.80 8.13
N ILE A 198 21.13 15.69 8.59
CA ILE A 198 20.44 14.72 9.45
C ILE A 198 20.87 14.86 10.90
N LYS A 199 19.90 15.00 11.78
CA LYS A 199 20.07 14.88 13.23
C LYS A 199 19.35 13.64 13.74
N VAL A 200 19.88 13.03 14.80
CA VAL A 200 19.24 11.87 15.43
C VAL A 200 18.92 12.19 16.88
N VAL A 201 17.69 11.93 17.26
CA VAL A 201 17.19 12.01 18.63
C VAL A 201 16.91 10.60 19.11
N TRP A 202 17.78 10.10 19.96
CA TRP A 202 17.71 8.78 20.54
C TRP A 202 16.78 8.71 21.75
N ASP A 203 16.42 7.48 22.13
CA ASP A 203 15.63 7.17 23.32
C ASP A 203 14.35 8.00 23.45
N SER A 204 13.77 8.37 22.32
CA SER A 204 12.66 9.30 22.26
C SER A 204 11.53 8.79 21.35
N ALA A 205 10.31 9.05 21.74
CA ALA A 205 9.11 8.79 20.97
C ALA A 205 8.31 10.08 20.79
N ILE A 206 7.49 10.13 19.75
CA ILE A 206 6.50 11.21 19.60
C ILE A 206 5.44 11.02 20.70
N ASP A 207 5.24 12.04 21.51
CA ASP A 207 4.17 12.13 22.50
C ASP A 207 2.93 12.82 21.91
N GLU A 208 3.17 13.90 21.13
CA GLU A 208 2.11 14.66 20.48
C GLU A 208 2.65 15.39 19.25
N ILE A 209 1.84 15.49 18.20
CA ILE A 209 2.07 16.34 17.04
C ILE A 209 1.26 17.63 17.22
N LEU A 210 1.93 18.77 17.09
CA LEU A 210 1.36 20.10 17.39
C LEU A 210 1.28 20.93 16.11
N GLY A 211 0.23 21.71 15.98
CA GLY A 211 0.03 22.53 14.80
C GLY A 211 -1.13 23.52 14.92
N SER A 212 -1.37 24.24 13.84
CA SER A 212 -2.56 25.08 13.66
C SER A 212 -3.71 24.25 13.09
N GLU A 213 -4.94 24.71 13.31
CA GLU A 213 -6.16 24.06 12.79
C GLU A 213 -6.72 24.78 11.56
N ASN A 214 -6.52 26.08 11.48
CA ASN A 214 -7.02 26.92 10.39
C ASN A 214 -5.90 27.82 9.84
N PRO A 215 -5.26 27.50 8.73
CA PRO A 215 -5.31 26.19 8.05
C PRO A 215 -4.64 25.07 8.87
N ALA A 216 -5.06 23.83 8.63
CA ALA A 216 -4.44 22.68 9.28
C ALA A 216 -2.97 22.55 8.83
N LYS A 217 -2.04 22.57 9.78
CA LYS A 217 -0.59 22.52 9.50
C LYS A 217 0.19 22.12 10.75
N VAL A 218 1.12 21.18 10.57
CA VAL A 218 2.09 20.83 11.62
C VAL A 218 3.09 21.99 11.82
N THR A 219 3.45 22.26 13.07
CA THR A 219 4.44 23.28 13.44
C THR A 219 5.53 22.75 14.37
N HIS A 220 5.22 21.74 15.18
CA HIS A 220 6.14 21.16 16.15
C HIS A 220 5.75 19.71 16.44
N VAL A 221 6.69 18.97 17.05
CA VAL A 221 6.41 17.71 17.74
C VAL A 221 6.81 17.82 19.19
N ARG A 222 6.04 17.20 20.08
CA ARG A 222 6.45 16.96 21.47
C ARG A 222 7.02 15.57 21.55
N LEU A 223 8.27 15.48 21.98
CA LEU A 223 9.00 14.25 22.19
C LEU A 223 8.96 13.88 23.67
N LYS A 224 8.85 12.59 23.96
CA LYS A 224 9.02 12.02 25.29
C LYS A 224 10.23 11.11 25.27
N ASN A 225 11.23 11.42 26.12
CA ASN A 225 12.34 10.52 26.31
C ASN A 225 11.87 9.28 27.05
N VAL A 226 12.06 8.09 26.45
CA VAL A 226 11.50 6.83 26.98
C VAL A 226 12.22 6.33 28.22
N LYS A 227 13.45 6.81 28.52
CA LYS A 227 14.23 6.44 29.71
C LYS A 227 13.94 7.36 30.90
N THR A 228 13.85 8.66 30.65
CA THR A 228 13.73 9.67 31.72
C THR A 228 12.31 10.23 31.89
N GLY A 229 11.46 10.03 30.88
CA GLY A 229 10.13 10.67 30.83
C GLY A 229 10.15 12.16 30.49
N ALA A 230 11.32 12.77 30.29
CA ALA A 230 11.44 14.19 29.96
C ALA A 230 10.73 14.54 28.65
N LEU A 231 10.00 15.64 28.65
CA LEU A 231 9.32 16.17 27.48
C LEU A 231 10.16 17.28 26.83
N THR A 232 10.30 17.22 25.51
CA THR A 232 11.00 18.22 24.70
C THR A 232 10.17 18.60 23.50
N LYS A 233 10.10 19.89 23.16
CA LYS A 233 9.42 20.40 21.98
C LYS A 233 10.44 20.64 20.87
N LEU A 234 10.18 20.11 19.67
CA LEU A 234 11.01 20.23 18.49
C LEU A 234 10.21 20.88 17.36
N PRO A 235 10.73 21.94 16.69
CA PRO A 235 10.12 22.47 15.48
C PRO A 235 10.06 21.42 14.38
N ALA A 236 8.95 21.39 13.64
CA ALA A 236 8.77 20.53 12.49
C ALA A 236 7.66 21.08 11.59
N ASP A 237 7.89 21.19 10.30
CA ASP A 237 6.88 21.50 9.30
C ASP A 237 6.17 20.23 8.80
N GLY A 238 6.80 19.07 8.98
CA GLY A 238 6.26 17.76 8.60
C GLY A 238 6.80 16.61 9.43
N VAL A 239 6.01 15.55 9.54
CA VAL A 239 6.32 14.33 10.27
C VAL A 239 6.10 13.13 9.37
N PHE A 240 7.15 12.35 9.13
CA PHE A 240 7.12 11.13 8.33
C PHE A 240 7.15 9.89 9.23
N ILE A 241 6.10 9.10 9.20
CA ILE A 241 5.98 7.90 10.05
C ILE A 241 6.54 6.70 9.29
N ALA A 242 7.78 6.35 9.58
CA ALA A 242 8.56 5.31 8.91
C ALA A 242 8.78 4.07 9.82
N ILE A 243 7.70 3.58 10.43
CA ILE A 243 7.72 2.39 11.32
C ILE A 243 7.31 1.09 10.64
N GLY A 244 7.20 1.13 9.31
CA GLY A 244 6.89 -0.01 8.46
C GLY A 244 5.45 -0.05 7.99
N HIS A 245 5.13 -1.08 7.19
CA HIS A 245 3.81 -1.35 6.64
C HIS A 245 3.32 -2.72 7.09
N ALA A 246 2.02 -2.95 6.99
CA ALA A 246 1.37 -4.23 7.22
C ALA A 246 0.62 -4.63 5.95
N PRO A 247 1.06 -5.67 5.22
CA PRO A 247 0.33 -6.17 4.06
C PRO A 247 -1.01 -6.79 4.51
N ALA A 248 -2.06 -6.58 3.71
CA ALA A 248 -3.38 -7.13 3.99
C ALA A 248 -3.48 -8.58 3.47
N THR A 249 -2.86 -9.52 4.21
CA THR A 249 -2.72 -10.93 3.84
C THR A 249 -3.59 -11.89 4.65
N ASP A 250 -4.48 -11.39 5.53
CA ASP A 250 -5.29 -12.22 6.44
C ASP A 250 -6.13 -13.26 5.70
N LEU A 251 -6.68 -12.92 4.53
CA LEU A 251 -7.46 -13.82 3.69
C LEU A 251 -6.70 -15.07 3.23
N VAL A 252 -5.37 -15.01 3.16
CA VAL A 252 -4.54 -16.04 2.53
C VAL A 252 -3.40 -16.56 3.40
N GLN A 253 -3.31 -16.09 4.63
CA GLN A 253 -2.19 -16.33 5.54
C GLN A 253 -1.82 -17.81 5.72
N SER A 254 -2.82 -18.72 5.69
CA SER A 254 -2.60 -20.17 5.81
C SER A 254 -2.63 -20.93 4.48
N GLN A 255 -2.75 -20.23 3.34
CA GLN A 255 -3.02 -20.86 2.05
C GLN A 255 -1.93 -20.62 1.02
N VAL A 256 -1.22 -19.51 1.11
CA VAL A 256 -0.09 -19.18 0.22
C VAL A 256 1.19 -19.02 1.03
N LYS A 257 2.33 -19.11 0.35
CA LYS A 257 3.60 -18.77 0.98
C LYS A 257 3.69 -17.26 1.20
N LEU A 258 4.10 -16.88 2.42
CA LEU A 258 4.39 -15.50 2.79
C LEU A 258 5.89 -15.34 3.03
N LYS A 259 6.41 -14.17 2.70
CA LYS A 259 7.76 -13.74 3.10
C LYS A 259 7.82 -13.57 4.63
N PRO A 260 9.02 -13.57 5.25
CA PRO A 260 9.17 -13.30 6.69
C PRO A 260 8.58 -11.94 7.13
N SER A 261 8.47 -10.99 6.22
CA SER A 261 7.85 -9.68 6.41
C SER A 261 6.33 -9.69 6.40
N GLY A 262 5.70 -10.84 6.06
CA GLY A 262 4.25 -11.02 5.97
C GLY A 262 3.65 -10.75 4.59
N TYR A 263 4.42 -10.26 3.63
CA TYR A 263 3.98 -10.05 2.24
C TYR A 263 3.80 -11.37 1.49
N VAL A 264 2.89 -11.39 0.53
CA VAL A 264 2.73 -12.58 -0.33
C VAL A 264 3.99 -12.81 -1.14
N GLU A 265 4.51 -14.06 -1.09
CA GLU A 265 5.62 -14.48 -1.94
C GLU A 265 5.08 -14.79 -3.34
N VAL A 266 5.63 -14.12 -4.34
CA VAL A 266 5.33 -14.37 -5.75
C VAL A 266 6.57 -14.87 -6.49
N ALA A 267 6.36 -15.58 -7.59
CA ALA A 267 7.47 -16.05 -8.43
C ALA A 267 8.27 -14.85 -9.01
N PRO A 268 9.57 -14.99 -9.25
CA PRO A 268 10.38 -13.94 -9.85
C PRO A 268 9.79 -13.46 -11.19
N ASN A 269 9.69 -12.13 -11.36
CA ASN A 269 9.13 -11.46 -12.54
C ASN A 269 7.67 -11.87 -12.87
N SER A 270 6.91 -12.27 -11.87
CA SER A 270 5.54 -12.76 -12.00
C SER A 270 4.69 -12.29 -10.82
N THR A 271 3.39 -12.43 -10.93
CA THR A 271 2.42 -12.22 -9.85
C THR A 271 1.85 -13.54 -9.32
N ALA A 272 2.32 -14.68 -9.87
CA ALA A 272 1.88 -16.01 -9.46
C ALA A 272 2.32 -16.33 -8.03
N THR A 273 1.36 -16.74 -7.21
CA THR A 273 1.62 -17.20 -5.84
C THR A 273 1.99 -18.69 -5.82
N SER A 274 2.21 -19.25 -4.63
CA SER A 274 2.43 -20.71 -4.47
C SER A 274 1.19 -21.56 -4.83
N VAL A 275 0.01 -20.95 -5.01
CA VAL A 275 -1.23 -21.63 -5.41
C VAL A 275 -1.52 -21.28 -6.86
N PRO A 276 -1.45 -22.25 -7.80
CA PRO A 276 -1.71 -22.01 -9.22
C PRO A 276 -3.08 -21.33 -9.43
N GLY A 277 -3.17 -20.26 -10.25
CA GLY A 277 -4.38 -19.48 -10.52
C GLY A 277 -4.79 -18.49 -9.43
N LEU A 278 -4.01 -18.38 -8.35
CA LEU A 278 -4.09 -17.32 -7.39
C LEU A 278 -2.88 -16.39 -7.59
N PHE A 279 -3.15 -15.14 -7.92
CA PHE A 279 -2.16 -14.11 -8.20
C PHE A 279 -2.19 -13.03 -7.12
N ALA A 280 -1.07 -12.33 -6.90
CA ALA A 280 -0.99 -11.22 -5.96
C ALA A 280 -0.33 -10.01 -6.62
N ALA A 281 -0.98 -8.84 -6.57
CA ALA A 281 -0.54 -7.64 -7.26
C ALA A 281 -0.63 -6.39 -6.36
N GLY A 282 0.34 -5.49 -6.54
CA GLY A 282 0.46 -4.28 -5.74
C GLY A 282 1.08 -4.53 -4.38
N ASP A 283 0.80 -3.63 -3.45
CA ASP A 283 1.49 -3.58 -2.16
C ASP A 283 1.27 -4.79 -1.26
N VAL A 284 0.36 -5.70 -1.57
CA VAL A 284 0.23 -6.97 -0.85
C VAL A 284 1.42 -7.91 -1.09
N ALA A 285 2.15 -7.74 -2.22
CA ALA A 285 3.32 -8.50 -2.62
C ALA A 285 4.60 -7.64 -2.75
N ASP A 286 4.44 -6.33 -3.03
CA ASP A 286 5.54 -5.37 -3.15
C ASP A 286 5.89 -4.74 -1.80
N GLU A 287 6.91 -5.26 -1.14
CA GLU A 287 7.45 -4.70 0.10
C GLU A 287 8.50 -3.60 -0.12
N VAL A 288 8.88 -3.33 -1.38
CA VAL A 288 10.01 -2.45 -1.74
C VAL A 288 9.53 -1.09 -2.19
N TYR A 289 8.77 -1.02 -3.27
CA TYR A 289 8.42 0.24 -3.93
C TYR A 289 7.17 0.89 -3.36
N ARG A 290 6.06 0.15 -3.27
CA ARG A 290 4.77 0.63 -2.76
C ARG A 290 4.34 1.95 -3.41
N GLN A 291 4.38 1.97 -4.74
CA GLN A 291 3.97 3.11 -5.55
C GLN A 291 2.72 2.78 -6.37
N ALA A 292 1.87 3.79 -6.61
CA ALA A 292 0.65 3.62 -7.40
C ALA A 292 0.93 3.06 -8.81
N VAL A 293 1.98 3.55 -9.46
CA VAL A 293 2.37 3.13 -10.80
C VAL A 293 2.92 1.70 -10.83
N THR A 294 3.71 1.27 -9.83
CA THR A 294 4.19 -0.11 -9.74
C THR A 294 3.03 -1.04 -9.42
N ALA A 295 2.12 -0.64 -8.54
CA ALA A 295 0.91 -1.40 -8.22
C ALA A 295 0.02 -1.58 -9.47
N ALA A 296 -0.18 -0.53 -10.27
CA ALA A 296 -0.89 -0.62 -11.54
C ALA A 296 -0.19 -1.58 -12.53
N GLY A 297 1.15 -1.50 -12.64
CA GLY A 297 1.95 -2.43 -13.46
C GLY A 297 1.79 -3.88 -13.03
N LEU A 298 1.83 -4.16 -11.73
CA LEU A 298 1.59 -5.51 -11.19
C LEU A 298 0.15 -5.97 -11.44
N GLY A 299 -0.84 -5.08 -11.37
CA GLY A 299 -2.23 -5.38 -11.72
C GLY A 299 -2.38 -5.80 -13.19
N CYS A 300 -1.71 -5.10 -14.11
CA CYS A 300 -1.63 -5.48 -15.52
C CYS A 300 -1.04 -6.88 -15.69
N MET A 301 0.11 -7.15 -15.05
CA MET A 301 0.77 -8.46 -15.11
C MET A 301 -0.15 -9.57 -14.61
N ALA A 302 -0.81 -9.39 -13.46
CA ALA A 302 -1.70 -10.38 -12.86
C ALA A 302 -2.88 -10.73 -13.78
N ALA A 303 -3.46 -9.74 -14.45
CA ALA A 303 -4.55 -9.98 -15.40
C ALA A 303 -4.10 -10.79 -16.62
N LEU A 304 -2.93 -10.45 -17.19
CA LEU A 304 -2.36 -11.18 -18.33
C LEU A 304 -1.95 -12.61 -17.95
N GLU A 305 -1.44 -12.82 -16.74
CA GLU A 305 -1.11 -14.15 -16.24
C GLU A 305 -2.37 -14.97 -15.94
N ALA A 306 -3.43 -14.36 -15.43
CA ALA A 306 -4.72 -15.01 -15.23
C ALA A 306 -5.34 -15.45 -16.56
N GLU A 307 -5.28 -14.61 -17.60
CA GLU A 307 -5.72 -14.95 -18.96
C GLU A 307 -4.98 -16.18 -19.51
N ARG A 308 -3.62 -16.15 -19.47
CA ARG A 308 -2.80 -17.26 -19.94
C ARG A 308 -3.09 -18.55 -19.18
N PHE A 309 -3.25 -18.46 -17.86
CA PHE A 309 -3.60 -19.61 -17.02
C PHE A 309 -4.95 -20.22 -17.43
N LEU A 310 -5.97 -19.38 -17.65
CA LEU A 310 -7.30 -19.85 -18.08
C LEU A 310 -7.26 -20.49 -19.47
N ALA A 311 -6.50 -19.91 -20.42
CA ALA A 311 -6.33 -20.45 -21.76
C ALA A 311 -5.66 -21.83 -21.75
N LEU A 312 -4.59 -22.00 -20.96
CA LEU A 312 -3.93 -23.29 -20.81
C LEU A 312 -4.87 -24.36 -20.25
N ARG A 313 -5.64 -24.03 -19.22
CA ARG A 313 -6.61 -24.96 -18.64
C ARG A 313 -7.74 -25.33 -19.58
N ALA A 314 -8.21 -24.38 -20.40
CA ALA A 314 -9.22 -24.69 -21.42
C ALA A 314 -8.68 -25.69 -22.46
N SER A 315 -7.41 -25.52 -22.88
CA SER A 315 -6.76 -26.44 -23.79
C SER A 315 -6.55 -27.83 -23.17
N GLU A 316 -6.17 -27.93 -21.90
CA GLU A 316 -6.02 -29.19 -21.18
C GLU A 316 -7.35 -29.96 -21.05
N ARG A 317 -8.45 -29.24 -20.76
CA ARG A 317 -9.80 -29.83 -20.70
C ARG A 317 -10.24 -30.37 -22.06
N ALA A 318 -10.05 -29.57 -23.12
CA ALA A 318 -10.40 -29.99 -24.48
C ALA A 318 -9.55 -31.16 -25.01
N ALA A 319 -8.35 -31.35 -24.49
CA ALA A 319 -7.49 -32.49 -24.85
C ALA A 319 -7.82 -33.76 -24.04
N ALA A 320 -8.58 -33.65 -22.96
CA ALA A 320 -8.97 -34.77 -22.09
C ALA A 320 -10.38 -35.32 -22.44
N GLU A 321 -11.15 -34.61 -23.24
CA GLU A 321 -12.43 -35.01 -23.82
C GLU A 321 -12.24 -35.71 -25.21
#